data_be4ef3d703f6651d06cd7567c54cdaf7
#
_entry.id   be4ef3d703f6651d06cd7567c54cdaf7
#
_cell.length_a   1.000
_cell.length_b   1.000
_cell.length_c   1.000
_cell.angle_alpha   90.00
_cell.angle_beta   90.00
_cell.angle_gamma   90.00
#
_symmetry.space_group_name_H-M   'P 1'
#
loop_
_entity.id
_entity.type
_entity.pdbx_description
1 polymer ?
#
loop_
_entity_poly.entity_id
_entity_poly.type
_entity_poly.pdbx_seq_one_letter_code
_entity_poly.pdbx_strand_id
1 'polypeptide(L)'
;MSSNAGTYVAYGNNVFKQVNASMGQNFRVFWDGDLYDEELSGTSIASWNGAGRSTIFTADGCTSINGSKANPALQADIFCDWREEVIYPLTTNDALRVYTTNIPSEYKIKSLMFDSVYRSGVASEQSAYNQPPHVSMYMSEAVMRGNVTNIRIEHEPVKKNYIKGEQLDTTGLKLIATYENGRVSELTDYETTGYDPSKLGEQTVTVSSGNASASFKVNVTNGTTYYSDNFQDNDLSDITISRQDTVSQSQKLDGLDLIVGSRDGGGDKTSGYFIGNRNGKSFLACFGGSTATVDRGASFRFNEESYVPNFTELSDNEKIVLNFDAYYHSEKDTMQIYGVTNSSKVTSSQPIYDPYLSYKNNNSIPLNEWFNVNIEISKYDGKNNNATITMTDLDGNQLYTNSFMTVGKYIDKFEFYSYGIQIDIGYMSLSTTTLFDSIDITTEPTKTSYTYGDNLDLSGMVVKAYYSDKTSKTITDYTVSGYDPTKVGKQTVTVHYLDMTDTF
;
A
#
# COMPACT_ATOMS: atom_id res chain seq x y z
N MET A 1 -17.59 33.09 -6.71
CA MET A 1 -18.75 34.03 -6.86
C MET A 1 -18.83 34.94 -5.65
N SER A 2 -18.67 36.20 -5.80
CA SER A 2 -18.99 37.15 -4.74
C SER A 2 -20.38 37.69 -4.98
N SER A 3 -21.17 37.68 -3.95
CA SER A 3 -22.49 38.34 -3.92
C SER A 3 -22.56 39.12 -2.63
N ASN A 4 -23.61 39.92 -2.46
CA ASN A 4 -23.88 40.58 -1.18
C ASN A 4 -24.02 39.58 0.00
N ALA A 5 -24.02 38.28 -0.27
CA ALA A 5 -24.09 37.20 0.70
C ALA A 5 -22.70 36.66 1.11
N GLY A 6 -21.60 37.20 0.57
CA GLY A 6 -20.23 36.77 0.87
C GLY A 6 -19.62 35.83 -0.17
N THR A 7 -18.38 35.46 0.05
CA THR A 7 -17.64 34.53 -0.81
C THR A 7 -17.82 33.11 -0.32
N TYR A 8 -18.06 32.17 -1.23
CA TYR A 8 -18.26 30.77 -0.96
C TYR A 8 -17.27 29.94 -1.74
N VAL A 9 -16.74 28.94 -1.11
CA VAL A 9 -15.93 27.87 -1.75
C VAL A 9 -16.80 26.64 -1.87
N ALA A 10 -16.87 26.06 -3.06
CA ALA A 10 -17.55 24.80 -3.31
C ALA A 10 -16.57 23.66 -3.04
N TYR A 11 -17.00 22.68 -2.25
CA TYR A 11 -16.33 21.40 -2.08
C TYR A 11 -17.11 20.32 -2.83
N GLY A 12 -16.50 19.17 -3.06
CA GLY A 12 -17.21 18.01 -3.61
C GLY A 12 -18.49 17.70 -2.84
N ASN A 13 -19.41 16.95 -3.42
CA ASN A 13 -20.71 16.58 -2.84
C ASN A 13 -21.66 17.76 -2.54
N ASN A 14 -21.60 18.83 -3.32
CA ASN A 14 -22.47 20.00 -3.17
C ASN A 14 -22.37 20.74 -1.81
N VAL A 15 -21.27 20.58 -1.12
CA VAL A 15 -21.00 21.32 0.11
C VAL A 15 -20.39 22.68 -0.23
N PHE A 16 -20.97 23.75 0.31
CA PHE A 16 -20.48 25.10 0.17
C PHE A 16 -20.09 25.65 1.53
N LYS A 17 -18.91 26.24 1.62
CA LYS A 17 -18.44 26.91 2.83
C LYS A 17 -18.26 28.40 2.56
N GLN A 18 -18.86 29.25 3.39
CA GLN A 18 -18.58 30.66 3.37
C GLN A 18 -17.17 30.92 3.94
N VAL A 19 -16.42 31.78 3.27
CA VAL A 19 -15.09 32.22 3.68
C VAL A 19 -15.05 33.73 3.83
N ASN A 20 -14.30 34.24 4.81
CA ASN A 20 -14.10 35.67 5.04
C ASN A 20 -12.97 36.23 4.15
N ALA A 21 -13.02 35.88 2.89
CA ALA A 21 -12.07 36.35 1.87
C ALA A 21 -12.81 36.58 0.56
N SER A 22 -12.30 37.42 -0.29
CA SER A 22 -12.88 37.69 -1.60
C SER A 22 -11.82 37.61 -2.69
N MET A 23 -12.22 37.04 -3.82
CA MET A 23 -11.54 37.20 -5.11
C MET A 23 -12.23 38.27 -5.91
N GLY A 24 -11.50 39.06 -6.68
CA GLY A 24 -12.08 39.95 -7.68
C GLY A 24 -12.82 39.14 -8.75
N GLN A 25 -13.72 39.81 -9.46
CA GLN A 25 -14.50 39.20 -10.55
C GLN A 25 -14.36 40.00 -11.83
N ASN A 26 -13.15 40.44 -12.12
CA ASN A 26 -12.94 41.31 -13.27
C ASN A 26 -12.61 40.51 -14.52
N PHE A 27 -11.42 39.93 -14.54
CA PHE A 27 -10.93 39.07 -15.61
C PHE A 27 -10.42 37.77 -15.01
N ARG A 28 -10.25 36.75 -15.86
CA ARG A 28 -9.62 35.47 -15.56
C ARG A 28 -8.48 35.21 -16.52
N VAL A 29 -7.54 34.40 -16.16
CA VAL A 29 -6.41 34.03 -17.02
C VAL A 29 -5.90 32.63 -16.64
N PHE A 30 -5.57 31.80 -17.62
CA PHE A 30 -4.84 30.55 -17.35
C PHE A 30 -3.36 30.87 -17.23
N TRP A 31 -2.81 30.83 -16.00
CA TRP A 31 -1.47 31.30 -15.72
C TRP A 31 -0.56 30.32 -15.02
N ASP A 32 -0.96 29.72 -13.89
CA ASP A 32 -0.05 28.96 -13.05
C ASP A 32 0.15 27.51 -13.47
N GLY A 33 -0.52 27.06 -14.53
CA GLY A 33 -0.28 25.77 -15.16
C GLY A 33 -1.15 24.64 -14.62
N ASP A 34 -2.04 24.92 -13.67
CA ASP A 34 -3.14 24.05 -13.32
C ASP A 34 -4.32 24.23 -14.29
N LEU A 35 -5.42 23.50 -14.13
CA LEU A 35 -6.58 23.58 -15.05
C LEU A 35 -7.63 24.61 -14.64
N TYR A 36 -7.33 25.40 -13.64
CA TYR A 36 -8.19 26.47 -13.16
C TYR A 36 -7.67 27.81 -13.65
N ASP A 37 -8.57 28.78 -13.73
CA ASP A 37 -8.22 30.13 -14.10
C ASP A 37 -7.98 31.01 -12.86
N GLU A 38 -6.97 31.86 -12.93
CA GLU A 38 -6.63 32.85 -11.92
C GLU A 38 -7.43 34.12 -12.12
N GLU A 39 -7.55 34.91 -11.04
CA GLU A 39 -8.04 36.28 -11.11
C GLU A 39 -7.03 37.18 -11.80
N LEU A 40 -7.46 37.88 -12.85
CA LEU A 40 -6.71 38.95 -13.47
C LEU A 40 -7.40 40.29 -13.18
N SER A 41 -6.75 41.19 -12.48
CA SER A 41 -7.30 42.50 -12.15
C SER A 41 -6.23 43.59 -12.14
N GLY A 42 -6.46 44.67 -12.89
CA GLY A 42 -5.45 45.70 -13.07
C GLY A 42 -4.22 45.15 -13.78
N THR A 43 -3.07 45.24 -13.12
CA THR A 43 -1.81 44.73 -13.61
C THR A 43 -1.34 43.49 -12.79
N SER A 44 -2.22 42.87 -12.02
CA SER A 44 -1.89 41.75 -11.16
C SER A 44 -2.71 40.49 -11.44
N ILE A 45 -2.07 39.35 -11.26
CA ILE A 45 -2.68 38.02 -11.32
C ILE A 45 -2.60 37.42 -9.92
N ALA A 46 -3.67 36.77 -9.49
CA ALA A 46 -3.77 36.15 -8.18
C ALA A 46 -4.51 34.82 -8.24
N SER A 47 -4.02 33.85 -7.50
CA SER A 47 -4.66 32.56 -7.28
C SER A 47 -5.34 32.49 -5.92
N TRP A 48 -6.18 31.47 -5.74
CA TRP A 48 -6.79 31.12 -4.47
C TRP A 48 -5.94 30.07 -3.73
N ASN A 49 -5.41 30.43 -2.56
CA ASN A 49 -4.54 29.57 -1.75
C ASN A 49 -5.28 28.72 -0.70
N GLY A 50 -6.60 28.57 -0.82
CA GLY A 50 -7.44 27.86 0.16
C GLY A 50 -7.97 28.75 1.30
N ALA A 51 -7.31 29.86 1.60
CA ALA A 51 -7.69 30.80 2.65
C ALA A 51 -8.07 32.20 2.13
N GLY A 52 -7.55 32.55 0.95
CA GLY A 52 -7.81 33.86 0.37
C GLY A 52 -7.07 34.11 -0.95
N ARG A 53 -7.08 35.35 -1.38
CA ARG A 53 -6.38 35.81 -2.57
C ARG A 53 -4.87 35.89 -2.31
N SER A 54 -4.09 35.29 -3.19
CA SER A 54 -2.63 35.34 -3.17
C SER A 54 -2.13 35.88 -4.52
N THR A 55 -1.48 37.02 -4.54
CA THR A 55 -0.90 37.59 -5.76
C THR A 55 0.32 36.75 -6.18
N ILE A 56 0.28 36.24 -7.42
CA ILE A 56 1.35 35.41 -7.99
C ILE A 56 2.16 36.15 -9.06
N PHE A 57 1.63 37.23 -9.61
CA PHE A 57 2.31 38.06 -10.61
C PHE A 57 1.86 39.51 -10.53
N THR A 58 2.75 40.45 -10.85
CA THR A 58 2.45 41.88 -11.04
C THR A 58 3.28 42.44 -12.20
N ALA A 59 2.61 43.11 -13.15
CA ALA A 59 3.23 43.75 -14.29
C ALA A 59 3.76 45.15 -13.89
N ASP A 60 4.95 45.18 -13.27
CA ASP A 60 5.56 46.41 -12.81
C ASP A 60 5.89 47.38 -13.96
N GLY A 61 5.65 48.69 -13.75
CA GLY A 61 5.86 49.73 -14.74
C GLY A 61 4.84 49.75 -15.89
N CYS A 62 3.78 48.97 -15.77
CA CYS A 62 2.69 48.89 -16.74
C CYS A 62 1.41 49.51 -16.20
N THR A 63 0.47 49.76 -17.06
CA THR A 63 -0.89 50.25 -16.71
C THR A 63 -1.94 49.42 -17.42
N SER A 64 -3.11 49.28 -16.78
CA SER A 64 -4.29 48.73 -17.43
C SER A 64 -4.87 49.75 -18.40
N ILE A 65 -5.55 49.29 -19.44
CA ILE A 65 -6.10 50.17 -20.51
C ILE A 65 -7.50 50.70 -20.21
N ASN A 66 -8.20 50.12 -19.24
CA ASN A 66 -9.58 50.50 -18.92
C ASN A 66 -9.70 50.81 -17.43
N GLY A 67 -10.02 52.05 -17.09
CA GLY A 67 -10.01 52.50 -15.72
C GLY A 67 -11.07 51.85 -14.82
N SER A 68 -12.23 51.47 -15.36
CA SER A 68 -13.29 50.85 -14.55
C SER A 68 -13.25 49.34 -14.55
N LYS A 69 -12.72 48.73 -15.60
CA LYS A 69 -12.56 47.28 -15.74
C LYS A 69 -11.12 46.81 -15.49
N ALA A 70 -10.17 47.72 -15.59
CA ALA A 70 -8.75 47.48 -15.25
C ALA A 70 -8.19 46.20 -15.89
N ASN A 71 -8.30 46.09 -17.22
CA ASN A 71 -7.87 44.89 -17.97
C ASN A 71 -6.60 45.15 -18.79
N PRO A 72 -5.92 44.13 -19.29
CA PRO A 72 -4.78 44.25 -20.20
C PRO A 72 -5.20 44.79 -21.58
N ALA A 73 -4.23 45.16 -22.40
CA ALA A 73 -4.45 45.50 -23.81
C ALA A 73 -4.89 44.28 -24.63
N LEU A 74 -4.35 43.12 -24.31
CA LEU A 74 -4.75 41.87 -24.88
C LEU A 74 -4.44 40.75 -23.85
N GLN A 75 -5.30 39.74 -23.81
CA GLN A 75 -5.10 38.46 -23.14
C GLN A 75 -5.38 37.35 -24.14
N ALA A 76 -4.41 36.49 -24.42
CA ALA A 76 -4.59 35.35 -25.31
C ALA A 76 -3.47 34.36 -25.17
N ASP A 77 -3.73 33.09 -25.52
CA ASP A 77 -2.72 32.06 -25.74
C ASP A 77 -1.96 32.31 -27.05
N ILE A 78 -1.01 33.24 -27.02
CA ILE A 78 -0.25 33.70 -28.18
C ILE A 78 0.87 32.75 -28.55
N PHE A 79 1.51 32.11 -27.55
CA PHE A 79 2.61 31.19 -27.75
C PHE A 79 2.17 29.76 -27.98
N CYS A 80 0.85 29.50 -27.98
CA CYS A 80 0.25 28.21 -28.30
C CYS A 80 0.65 27.09 -27.31
N ASP A 81 0.83 27.45 -26.07
CA ASP A 81 1.16 26.52 -24.98
C ASP A 81 -0.02 26.28 -24.01
N TRP A 82 -1.22 26.74 -24.39
CA TRP A 82 -2.52 26.76 -23.71
C TRP A 82 -2.62 27.73 -22.53
N ARG A 83 -1.54 28.23 -22.01
CA ARG A 83 -1.55 29.30 -21.03
C ARG A 83 -1.61 30.63 -21.74
N GLU A 84 -2.14 31.62 -21.05
CA GLU A 84 -2.43 32.91 -21.71
C GLU A 84 -1.33 33.91 -21.44
N GLU A 85 -0.92 34.65 -22.45
CA GLU A 85 -0.11 35.85 -22.32
C GLU A 85 -0.98 37.03 -22.04
N VAL A 86 -0.41 38.01 -21.31
CA VAL A 86 -1.04 39.31 -21.05
C VAL A 86 -0.15 40.43 -21.57
N ILE A 87 -0.77 41.37 -22.32
CA ILE A 87 -0.07 42.49 -22.90
C ILE A 87 -0.56 43.78 -22.23
N TYR A 88 0.39 44.54 -21.75
CA TYR A 88 0.13 45.85 -21.13
C TYR A 88 0.94 46.98 -21.77
N PRO A 89 0.37 48.20 -21.90
CA PRO A 89 1.15 49.38 -22.19
C PRO A 89 2.04 49.75 -20.99
N LEU A 90 3.22 50.25 -21.26
CA LEU A 90 4.04 50.87 -20.24
C LEU A 90 3.38 52.16 -19.72
N THR A 91 3.65 52.51 -18.47
CA THR A 91 3.18 53.79 -17.89
C THR A 91 3.67 55.00 -18.65
N THR A 92 4.74 54.86 -19.42
CA THR A 92 5.28 55.89 -20.33
C THR A 92 4.52 56.00 -21.65
N ASN A 93 3.62 55.05 -21.97
CA ASN A 93 2.82 54.95 -23.20
C ASN A 93 3.65 54.88 -24.52
N ASP A 94 4.88 54.48 -24.48
CA ASP A 94 5.78 54.42 -25.62
C ASP A 94 6.04 52.95 -26.11
N ALA A 95 5.60 51.97 -25.37
CA ALA A 95 5.73 50.58 -25.73
C ALA A 95 4.66 49.67 -25.10
N LEU A 96 4.50 48.48 -25.65
CA LEU A 96 3.75 47.37 -25.09
C LEU A 96 4.71 46.35 -24.52
N ARG A 97 4.34 45.75 -23.43
CA ARG A 97 5.10 44.64 -22.81
C ARG A 97 4.24 43.38 -22.77
N VAL A 98 4.79 42.28 -23.29
CA VAL A 98 4.19 40.96 -23.26
C VAL A 98 4.77 40.19 -22.07
N TYR A 99 3.87 39.61 -21.29
CA TYR A 99 4.24 38.71 -20.21
C TYR A 99 3.72 37.30 -20.48
N THR A 100 4.55 36.33 -20.28
CA THR A 100 4.23 34.90 -20.27
C THR A 100 4.68 34.29 -18.95
N THR A 101 4.03 33.19 -18.58
CA THR A 101 4.40 32.46 -17.38
C THR A 101 5.56 31.49 -17.66
N ASN A 102 6.43 31.30 -16.66
CA ASN A 102 7.46 30.28 -16.68
C ASN A 102 7.16 29.13 -15.69
N ILE A 103 5.98 29.11 -15.12
CA ILE A 103 5.55 28.05 -14.19
C ILE A 103 5.34 26.78 -15.02
N PRO A 104 5.96 25.64 -14.66
CA PRO A 104 5.77 24.40 -15.38
C PRO A 104 4.33 23.89 -15.28
N SER A 105 3.80 23.34 -16.37
CA SER A 105 2.52 22.64 -16.36
C SER A 105 2.74 21.14 -16.66
N GLU A 106 1.99 20.31 -15.96
CA GLU A 106 1.94 18.87 -16.22
C GLU A 106 1.01 18.49 -17.38
N TYR A 107 0.22 19.44 -17.87
CA TYR A 107 -0.77 19.22 -18.92
C TYR A 107 -0.24 19.63 -20.29
N LYS A 108 -0.41 18.74 -21.27
CA LYS A 108 -0.17 19.02 -22.68
C LYS A 108 -1.50 19.18 -23.40
N ILE A 109 -1.98 20.40 -23.45
CA ILE A 109 -3.25 20.76 -24.07
C ILE A 109 -2.95 21.45 -25.40
N LYS A 110 -3.82 21.24 -26.40
CA LYS A 110 -3.75 22.03 -27.63
C LYS A 110 -3.97 23.50 -27.32
N SER A 111 -3.30 24.37 -28.06
CA SER A 111 -3.51 25.80 -27.92
C SER A 111 -5.00 26.15 -27.88
N LEU A 112 -5.38 27.01 -26.96
CA LEU A 112 -6.75 27.50 -26.82
C LEU A 112 -7.23 28.21 -28.10
N MET A 113 -6.30 28.68 -28.95
CA MET A 113 -6.60 29.26 -30.26
C MET A 113 -7.20 28.25 -31.25
N PHE A 114 -7.18 26.95 -30.99
CA PHE A 114 -7.94 25.97 -31.76
C PHE A 114 -9.44 25.99 -31.45
N ASP A 115 -9.85 26.50 -30.28
CA ASP A 115 -11.25 26.69 -29.93
C ASP A 115 -11.81 27.95 -30.63
N SER A 116 -12.84 27.75 -31.43
CA SER A 116 -13.47 28.86 -32.18
C SER A 116 -14.15 29.89 -31.29
N VAL A 117 -14.68 29.47 -30.15
CA VAL A 117 -15.29 30.37 -29.14
C VAL A 117 -14.21 31.22 -28.52
N TYR A 118 -13.12 30.61 -28.11
CA TYR A 118 -11.98 31.31 -27.53
C TYR A 118 -11.40 32.35 -28.52
N ARG A 119 -11.12 31.94 -29.79
CA ARG A 119 -10.64 32.88 -30.82
C ARG A 119 -11.59 34.07 -31.06
N SER A 120 -12.89 33.79 -31.04
CA SER A 120 -13.88 34.88 -31.19
C SER A 120 -13.85 35.80 -29.97
N GLY A 121 -13.63 35.28 -28.77
CA GLY A 121 -13.40 36.06 -27.56
C GLY A 121 -12.18 36.94 -27.68
N VAL A 122 -11.03 36.39 -28.06
CA VAL A 122 -9.78 37.14 -28.27
C VAL A 122 -9.98 38.25 -29.35
N ALA A 123 -10.62 37.93 -30.46
CA ALA A 123 -10.86 38.88 -31.55
C ALA A 123 -11.82 40.00 -31.16
N SER A 124 -12.73 39.75 -30.22
CA SER A 124 -13.69 40.75 -29.74
C SER A 124 -13.23 41.50 -28.49
N GLU A 125 -12.15 41.07 -27.87
CA GLU A 125 -11.54 41.79 -26.76
C GLU A 125 -11.16 43.21 -27.18
N GLN A 126 -11.54 44.21 -26.43
CA GLN A 126 -11.36 45.63 -26.74
C GLN A 126 -12.24 46.17 -27.88
N SER A 127 -13.02 45.38 -28.59
CA SER A 127 -13.81 45.86 -29.73
C SER A 127 -15.19 46.41 -29.35
N ALA A 128 -15.81 45.92 -28.29
CA ALA A 128 -17.11 46.36 -27.81
C ALA A 128 -17.18 46.50 -26.30
N TYR A 129 -17.33 45.35 -25.61
CA TYR A 129 -17.38 45.27 -24.16
C TYR A 129 -16.28 44.34 -23.67
N ASN A 130 -15.35 44.87 -22.89
CA ASN A 130 -14.19 44.13 -22.46
C ASN A 130 -14.57 42.91 -21.62
N GLN A 131 -14.35 41.73 -22.14
CA GLN A 131 -14.54 40.47 -21.49
C GLN A 131 -13.33 39.59 -21.77
N PRO A 132 -12.89 38.74 -20.82
CA PRO A 132 -11.85 37.77 -21.09
C PRO A 132 -12.35 36.74 -22.10
N PRO A 133 -11.47 36.19 -22.95
CA PRO A 133 -11.83 35.07 -23.79
C PRO A 133 -12.22 33.86 -22.97
N HIS A 134 -13.13 33.04 -23.45
CA HIS A 134 -13.61 31.83 -22.77
C HIS A 134 -13.48 30.61 -23.68
N VAL A 135 -13.07 29.51 -23.10
CA VAL A 135 -13.06 28.21 -23.80
C VAL A 135 -14.46 27.62 -23.85
N SER A 136 -14.77 26.90 -24.92
CA SER A 136 -16.03 26.16 -25.07
C SER A 136 -16.00 24.78 -24.45
N MET A 137 -14.83 24.32 -24.05
CA MET A 137 -14.60 22.99 -23.47
C MET A 137 -14.53 23.03 -21.94
N TYR A 138 -14.82 21.91 -21.32
CA TYR A 138 -14.65 21.74 -19.88
C TYR A 138 -13.19 21.35 -19.57
N MET A 139 -12.50 22.25 -18.91
CA MET A 139 -11.11 22.04 -18.47
C MET A 139 -11.14 21.29 -17.15
N SER A 140 -11.11 19.97 -17.20
CA SER A 140 -10.98 19.13 -16.01
C SER A 140 -9.85 18.14 -16.17
N GLU A 141 -9.26 17.77 -15.06
CA GLU A 141 -8.16 16.80 -15.04
C GLU A 141 -8.55 15.49 -15.76
N ALA A 142 -9.74 14.96 -15.49
CA ALA A 142 -10.23 13.73 -16.09
C ALA A 142 -10.36 13.82 -17.62
N VAL A 143 -10.85 14.98 -18.15
CA VAL A 143 -11.00 15.19 -19.59
C VAL A 143 -9.65 15.46 -20.25
N MET A 144 -8.78 16.22 -19.60
CA MET A 144 -7.51 16.66 -20.20
C MET A 144 -6.41 15.61 -20.13
N ARG A 145 -6.48 14.68 -19.19
CA ARG A 145 -5.56 13.53 -19.15
C ARG A 145 -5.83 12.52 -20.26
N GLY A 146 -7.08 12.35 -20.64
CA GLY A 146 -7.53 11.25 -21.48
C GLY A 146 -7.50 9.92 -20.71
N ASN A 147 -7.59 8.83 -21.47
CA ASN A 147 -7.58 7.48 -20.90
C ASN A 147 -6.18 7.05 -20.46
N VAL A 148 -6.12 6.11 -19.53
CA VAL A 148 -4.88 5.42 -19.18
C VAL A 148 -4.47 4.53 -20.36
N THR A 149 -3.25 4.72 -20.86
CA THR A 149 -2.67 3.95 -21.98
C THR A 149 -1.70 2.89 -21.53
N ASN A 150 -1.08 3.06 -20.36
CA ASN A 150 -0.17 2.11 -19.75
C ASN A 150 -0.21 2.19 -18.22
N ILE A 151 -0.07 1.05 -17.57
CA ILE A 151 0.12 0.94 -16.12
C ILE A 151 1.46 0.26 -15.87
N ARG A 152 2.26 0.83 -14.99
CA ARG A 152 3.48 0.23 -14.44
C ARG A 152 3.32 0.07 -12.94
N ILE A 153 3.61 -1.11 -12.43
CA ILE A 153 3.72 -1.34 -10.99
C ILE A 153 5.08 -0.76 -10.57
N GLU A 154 5.06 0.21 -9.69
CA GLU A 154 6.26 0.79 -9.09
C GLU A 154 6.67 0.02 -7.84
N HIS A 155 5.67 -0.32 -7.00
CA HIS A 155 5.83 -1.23 -5.87
C HIS A 155 4.69 -2.25 -5.87
N GLU A 156 5.02 -3.52 -5.67
CA GLU A 156 4.03 -4.57 -5.48
C GLU A 156 3.44 -4.50 -4.06
N PRO A 157 2.27 -5.15 -3.81
CA PRO A 157 1.72 -5.22 -2.46
C PRO A 157 2.72 -5.88 -1.50
N VAL A 158 2.71 -5.39 -0.26
CA VAL A 158 3.56 -5.93 0.80
C VAL A 158 3.23 -7.39 1.08
N LYS A 159 1.94 -7.72 1.18
CA LYS A 159 1.47 -9.09 1.42
C LYS A 159 1.35 -9.85 0.11
N LYS A 160 2.18 -10.86 -0.07
CA LYS A 160 2.16 -11.77 -1.24
C LYS A 160 1.75 -13.21 -0.89
N ASN A 161 1.79 -13.58 0.39
CA ASN A 161 1.40 -14.90 0.86
C ASN A 161 0.12 -14.81 1.68
N TYR A 162 -0.86 -15.61 1.32
CA TYR A 162 -2.19 -15.63 1.90
C TYR A 162 -2.51 -17.01 2.43
N ILE A 163 -3.31 -17.05 3.49
CA ILE A 163 -3.95 -18.27 3.95
C ILE A 163 -5.32 -18.35 3.24
N LYS A 164 -5.75 -19.56 2.89
CA LYS A 164 -7.04 -19.80 2.25
C LYS A 164 -8.19 -19.12 2.99
N GLY A 165 -8.95 -18.32 2.25
CA GLY A 165 -10.07 -17.52 2.77
C GLY A 165 -9.73 -16.06 3.07
N GLU A 166 -8.43 -15.70 3.13
CA GLU A 166 -8.04 -14.31 3.33
C GLU A 166 -8.33 -13.45 2.10
N GLN A 167 -8.77 -12.23 2.32
CA GLN A 167 -9.01 -11.26 1.25
C GLN A 167 -7.68 -10.68 0.74
N LEU A 168 -7.70 -10.27 -0.54
CA LEU A 168 -6.55 -9.58 -1.14
C LEU A 168 -6.30 -8.26 -0.42
N ASP A 169 -5.07 -8.05 0.00
CA ASP A 169 -4.58 -6.81 0.59
C ASP A 169 -3.63 -6.13 -0.41
N THR A 170 -4.00 -4.95 -0.87
CA THR A 170 -3.20 -4.15 -1.80
C THR A 170 -2.36 -3.08 -1.11
N THR A 171 -2.25 -3.13 0.21
CA THR A 171 -1.41 -2.20 0.97
C THR A 171 0.02 -2.21 0.44
N GLY A 172 0.58 -1.02 0.20
CA GLY A 172 1.91 -0.83 -0.39
C GLY A 172 1.96 -0.94 -1.93
N LEU A 173 0.89 -1.38 -2.60
CA LEU A 173 0.82 -1.35 -4.05
C LEU A 173 0.86 0.10 -4.54
N LYS A 174 1.84 0.39 -5.38
CA LYS A 174 1.98 1.70 -6.03
C LYS A 174 2.00 1.54 -7.53
N LEU A 175 1.03 2.16 -8.18
CA LEU A 175 0.84 2.11 -9.61
C LEU A 175 1.14 3.46 -10.24
N ILE A 176 1.82 3.44 -11.36
CA ILE A 176 2.10 4.62 -12.18
C ILE A 176 1.41 4.46 -13.53
N ALA A 177 0.51 5.39 -13.82
CA ALA A 177 -0.20 5.45 -15.09
C ALA A 177 0.47 6.41 -16.06
N THR A 178 0.47 6.04 -17.35
CA THR A 178 0.70 6.95 -18.48
C THR A 178 -0.63 7.20 -19.17
N TYR A 179 -0.96 8.45 -19.40
CA TYR A 179 -2.22 8.89 -20.02
C TYR A 179 -2.04 9.23 -21.50
N GLU A 180 -3.15 9.31 -22.26
CA GLU A 180 -3.14 9.64 -23.68
C GLU A 180 -2.42 10.96 -24.00
N ASN A 181 -2.49 11.94 -23.11
CA ASN A 181 -1.78 13.21 -23.26
C ASN A 181 -0.26 13.13 -22.95
N GLY A 182 0.23 11.94 -22.56
CA GLY A 182 1.62 11.68 -22.18
C GLY A 182 1.98 12.05 -20.74
N ARG A 183 1.01 12.49 -19.93
CA ARG A 183 1.22 12.68 -18.48
C ARG A 183 1.49 11.34 -17.82
N VAL A 184 2.35 11.37 -16.82
CA VAL A 184 2.65 10.24 -15.94
C VAL A 184 2.34 10.66 -14.52
N SER A 185 1.47 9.91 -13.83
CA SER A 185 1.15 10.17 -12.43
C SER A 185 0.77 8.89 -11.70
N GLU A 186 0.76 8.94 -10.39
CA GLU A 186 0.26 7.83 -9.57
C GLU A 186 -1.21 7.54 -9.90
N LEU A 187 -1.54 6.25 -9.99
CA LEU A 187 -2.88 5.74 -10.27
C LEU A 187 -3.49 5.18 -8.98
N THR A 188 -4.52 5.83 -8.49
CA THR A 188 -5.23 5.43 -7.26
C THR A 188 -6.61 4.83 -7.52
N ASP A 189 -7.16 5.02 -8.72
CA ASP A 189 -8.46 4.48 -9.14
C ASP A 189 -8.24 3.34 -10.14
N TYR A 190 -8.32 2.11 -9.65
CA TYR A 190 -8.08 0.89 -10.42
C TYR A 190 -8.95 -0.26 -9.91
N GLU A 191 -9.14 -1.25 -10.75
CA GLU A 191 -9.80 -2.50 -10.41
C GLU A 191 -8.79 -3.64 -10.28
N THR A 192 -9.07 -4.62 -9.42
CA THR A 192 -8.28 -5.85 -9.26
C THR A 192 -9.09 -7.07 -9.65
N THR A 193 -8.45 -7.99 -10.39
CA THR A 193 -9.07 -9.27 -10.79
C THR A 193 -8.04 -10.40 -10.72
N GLY A 194 -8.51 -11.65 -10.77
CA GLY A 194 -7.64 -12.83 -10.83
C GLY A 194 -7.27 -13.41 -9.47
N TYR A 195 -7.65 -12.80 -8.36
CA TYR A 195 -7.49 -13.38 -7.02
C TYR A 195 -8.73 -14.15 -6.59
N ASP A 196 -8.53 -15.39 -6.15
CA ASP A 196 -9.55 -16.26 -5.57
C ASP A 196 -9.04 -16.79 -4.21
N PRO A 197 -9.56 -16.30 -3.08
CA PRO A 197 -9.11 -16.72 -1.76
C PRO A 197 -9.36 -18.20 -1.46
N SER A 198 -10.21 -18.86 -2.21
CA SER A 198 -10.52 -20.30 -2.03
C SER A 198 -9.56 -21.21 -2.80
N LYS A 199 -8.83 -20.69 -3.77
CA LYS A 199 -7.96 -21.45 -4.67
C LYS A 199 -6.52 -21.42 -4.20
N LEU A 200 -5.96 -22.60 -3.92
CA LEU A 200 -4.56 -22.75 -3.49
C LEU A 200 -3.56 -22.56 -4.64
N GLY A 201 -2.33 -22.23 -4.27
CA GLY A 201 -1.19 -22.07 -5.16
C GLY A 201 -0.98 -20.64 -5.64
N GLU A 202 -0.06 -20.50 -6.59
CA GLU A 202 0.28 -19.21 -7.19
C GLU A 202 -0.88 -18.69 -8.05
N GLN A 203 -1.24 -17.44 -7.86
CA GLN A 203 -2.26 -16.73 -8.61
C GLN A 203 -1.70 -15.43 -9.17
N THR A 204 -2.16 -15.07 -10.36
CA THR A 204 -1.82 -13.80 -10.99
C THR A 204 -2.95 -12.81 -10.74
N VAL A 205 -2.65 -11.74 -10.03
CA VAL A 205 -3.56 -10.62 -9.80
C VAL A 205 -3.31 -9.56 -10.87
N THR A 206 -4.37 -9.15 -11.54
CA THR A 206 -4.32 -8.10 -12.56
C THR A 206 -4.94 -6.84 -12.00
N VAL A 207 -4.22 -5.73 -12.12
CA VAL A 207 -4.72 -4.37 -11.86
C VAL A 207 -5.04 -3.72 -13.19
N SER A 208 -6.17 -3.03 -13.29
CA SER A 208 -6.62 -2.42 -14.55
C SER A 208 -7.28 -1.07 -14.35
N SER A 209 -7.15 -0.21 -15.36
CA SER A 209 -7.88 1.05 -15.49
C SER A 209 -8.16 1.28 -16.98
N GLY A 210 -9.43 1.24 -17.34
CA GLY A 210 -9.85 1.23 -18.75
C GLY A 210 -9.27 0.02 -19.50
N ASN A 211 -8.51 0.26 -20.56
CA ASN A 211 -7.88 -0.79 -21.39
C ASN A 211 -6.44 -1.12 -20.97
N ALA A 212 -5.87 -0.39 -20.05
CA ALA A 212 -4.52 -0.63 -19.56
C ALA A 212 -4.52 -1.56 -18.35
N SER A 213 -3.53 -2.43 -18.27
CA SER A 213 -3.39 -3.36 -17.15
C SER A 213 -1.93 -3.68 -16.86
N ALA A 214 -1.69 -4.11 -15.62
CA ALA A 214 -0.44 -4.72 -15.17
C ALA A 214 -0.77 -5.86 -14.21
N SER A 215 0.18 -6.74 -13.88
CA SER A 215 -0.10 -7.86 -13.00
C SER A 215 1.08 -8.19 -12.09
N PHE A 216 0.76 -8.76 -10.94
CA PHE A 216 1.71 -9.31 -9.97
C PHE A 216 1.25 -10.69 -9.49
N LYS A 217 2.11 -11.39 -8.78
CA LYS A 217 1.83 -12.73 -8.29
C LYS A 217 1.65 -12.76 -6.79
N VAL A 218 0.71 -13.58 -6.34
CA VAL A 218 0.48 -13.90 -4.93
C VAL A 218 0.38 -15.43 -4.79
N ASN A 219 0.60 -15.94 -3.59
CA ASN A 219 0.47 -17.36 -3.29
C ASN A 219 -0.54 -17.59 -2.17
N VAL A 220 -1.46 -18.52 -2.35
CA VAL A 220 -2.46 -18.92 -1.35
C VAL A 220 -2.12 -20.31 -0.84
N THR A 221 -1.98 -20.45 0.48
CA THR A 221 -1.64 -21.72 1.15
C THR A 221 -2.74 -22.14 2.12
N ASN A 222 -2.81 -23.43 2.43
CA ASN A 222 -3.61 -23.86 3.58
C ASN A 222 -2.93 -23.44 4.88
N GLY A 223 -3.74 -23.11 5.87
CA GLY A 223 -3.26 -22.73 7.18
C GLY A 223 -4.35 -22.09 8.03
N THR A 224 -3.96 -21.57 9.18
CA THR A 224 -4.81 -20.78 10.07
C THR A 224 -4.08 -19.51 10.44
N THR A 225 -4.74 -18.38 10.27
CA THR A 225 -4.24 -17.09 10.78
C THR A 225 -4.71 -16.92 12.21
N TYR A 226 -3.77 -16.72 13.12
CA TYR A 226 -4.03 -16.48 14.55
C TYR A 226 -4.00 -15.00 14.89
N TYR A 227 -3.22 -14.22 14.14
CA TYR A 227 -3.08 -12.78 14.28
C TYR A 227 -2.76 -12.16 12.93
N SER A 228 -3.33 -11.01 12.66
CA SER A 228 -2.98 -10.18 11.50
C SER A 228 -3.39 -8.74 11.77
N ASP A 229 -2.47 -7.80 11.61
CA ASP A 229 -2.72 -6.38 11.80
C ASP A 229 -1.90 -5.55 10.81
N ASN A 230 -2.48 -4.49 10.33
CA ASN A 230 -1.82 -3.47 9.49
C ASN A 230 -1.76 -2.10 10.18
N PHE A 231 -2.16 -2.05 11.45
CA PHE A 231 -2.15 -0.87 12.31
C PHE A 231 -2.95 0.34 11.78
N GLN A 232 -3.96 0.11 10.95
CA GLN A 232 -4.77 1.19 10.38
C GLN A 232 -5.92 1.64 11.29
N ASP A 233 -6.41 0.78 12.17
CA ASP A 233 -7.52 1.07 13.07
C ASP A 233 -7.09 1.81 14.35
N ASN A 234 -5.79 2.00 14.55
CA ASN A 234 -5.20 2.62 15.76
C ASN A 234 -5.50 1.85 17.04
N ASP A 235 -5.82 0.57 16.95
CA ASP A 235 -6.09 -0.30 18.07
C ASP A 235 -4.86 -1.16 18.40
N LEU A 236 -4.51 -1.24 19.67
CA LEU A 236 -3.44 -2.09 20.22
C LEU A 236 -3.99 -3.09 21.24
N SER A 237 -5.31 -3.29 21.29
CA SER A 237 -5.95 -4.12 22.32
C SER A 237 -5.60 -5.61 22.21
N ASP A 238 -5.27 -6.07 21.00
CA ASP A 238 -4.85 -7.43 20.71
C ASP A 238 -3.36 -7.69 20.99
N ILE A 239 -2.60 -6.64 21.33
CA ILE A 239 -1.18 -6.74 21.72
C ILE A 239 -1.04 -6.53 23.22
N THR A 240 -0.46 -7.51 23.92
CA THR A 240 -0.11 -7.36 25.32
C THR A 240 1.23 -6.65 25.46
N ILE A 241 1.21 -5.52 26.14
CA ILE A 241 2.41 -4.71 26.37
C ILE A 241 3.04 -5.12 27.69
N SER A 242 4.31 -5.50 27.67
CA SER A 242 4.99 -6.11 28.82
C SER A 242 5.63 -5.11 29.78
N ARG A 243 5.80 -3.85 29.36
CA ARG A 243 6.35 -2.77 30.22
C ARG A 243 5.70 -1.45 29.86
N GLN A 244 4.91 -0.87 30.75
CA GLN A 244 4.18 0.36 30.51
C GLN A 244 4.61 1.47 31.47
N ASP A 245 5.10 2.58 30.89
CA ASP A 245 4.99 3.90 31.50
C ASP A 245 4.26 4.82 30.52
N THR A 246 3.13 5.33 30.93
CA THR A 246 2.38 6.31 30.18
C THR A 246 3.16 7.62 30.11
N VAL A 247 3.61 7.99 28.92
CA VAL A 247 4.18 9.31 28.66
C VAL A 247 3.32 10.05 27.66
N SER A 248 3.09 11.33 27.93
CA SER A 248 2.31 12.20 27.05
C SER A 248 2.83 12.18 25.60
N GLN A 249 1.91 12.06 24.66
CA GLN A 249 2.12 11.95 23.21
C GLN A 249 2.80 13.15 22.53
N SER A 250 3.57 13.96 23.23
CA SER A 250 4.05 15.26 22.75
C SER A 250 5.38 15.25 22.01
N GLN A 251 6.02 14.11 21.77
CA GLN A 251 7.20 14.06 20.92
C GLN A 251 6.80 13.74 19.49
N LYS A 252 6.81 14.77 18.64
CA LYS A 252 6.82 14.62 17.20
C LYS A 252 8.15 14.01 16.81
N LEU A 253 8.11 12.85 16.17
CA LEU A 253 9.23 12.36 15.38
C LEU A 253 9.12 13.05 14.02
N ASP A 254 10.20 13.67 13.55
CA ASP A 254 10.20 14.43 12.30
C ASP A 254 9.66 13.59 11.14
N GLY A 255 8.60 14.11 10.50
CA GLY A 255 7.99 13.51 9.32
C GLY A 255 6.96 12.40 9.58
N LEU A 256 6.57 12.13 10.84
CA LEU A 256 5.57 11.11 11.17
C LEU A 256 4.32 11.71 11.79
N ASP A 257 3.16 11.24 11.31
CA ASP A 257 1.88 11.51 11.94
C ASP A 257 1.68 10.57 13.11
N LEU A 258 1.76 11.10 14.33
CA LEU A 258 1.51 10.34 15.55
C LEU A 258 0.00 10.21 15.77
N ILE A 259 -0.51 8.98 15.80
CA ILE A 259 -1.92 8.68 15.95
C ILE A 259 -2.24 8.22 17.37
N VAL A 260 -1.55 7.21 17.86
CA VAL A 260 -1.66 6.67 19.20
C VAL A 260 -0.26 6.40 19.75
N GLY A 261 -0.04 6.58 21.05
CA GLY A 261 1.27 6.28 21.59
C GLY A 261 1.28 6.05 23.10
N SER A 262 2.16 5.20 23.55
CA SER A 262 2.61 5.11 24.90
C SER A 262 4.12 4.83 24.95
N ARG A 263 4.73 5.12 26.09
CA ARG A 263 6.15 4.87 26.30
C ARG A 263 6.35 3.75 27.30
N ASP A 264 7.29 2.88 27.02
CA ASP A 264 7.79 1.94 27.99
C ASP A 264 9.00 2.53 28.70
N GLY A 265 8.86 2.69 30.00
CA GLY A 265 9.86 3.31 30.80
C GLY A 265 10.73 2.34 31.54
N GLY A 266 11.49 1.50 30.91
CA GLY A 266 12.51 0.69 31.57
C GLY A 266 13.53 1.52 32.38
N GLY A 267 13.06 2.37 33.32
CA GLY A 267 13.88 3.23 34.13
C GLY A 267 14.45 4.47 33.44
N ASP A 268 14.28 4.61 32.14
CA ASP A 268 14.65 5.75 31.35
C ASP A 268 13.44 6.15 30.51
N LYS A 269 12.81 7.24 30.81
CA LYS A 269 11.55 7.75 30.20
C LYS A 269 11.61 8.02 28.69
N THR A 270 12.45 7.31 27.95
CA THR A 270 12.73 7.56 26.55
C THR A 270 12.41 6.39 25.62
N SER A 271 12.06 5.22 26.14
CA SER A 271 11.64 4.07 25.33
C SER A 271 10.12 3.94 25.27
N GLY A 272 9.59 3.38 24.19
CA GLY A 272 8.17 3.15 24.08
C GLY A 272 7.71 2.71 22.70
N TYR A 273 6.41 2.91 22.44
CA TYR A 273 5.79 2.60 21.16
C TYR A 273 4.67 3.59 20.85
N PHE A 274 4.32 3.70 19.59
CA PHE A 274 3.18 4.45 19.09
C PHE A 274 2.73 3.92 17.74
N ILE A 275 1.49 4.22 17.35
CA ILE A 275 1.03 4.02 15.97
C ILE A 275 1.35 5.27 15.18
N GLY A 276 2.04 5.10 14.07
CA GLY A 276 2.42 6.16 13.13
C GLY A 276 1.93 5.89 11.72
N ASN A 277 2.10 6.88 10.84
CA ASN A 277 1.86 6.72 9.41
C ASN A 277 3.01 7.31 8.62
N ARG A 278 3.50 6.57 7.62
CA ARG A 278 4.55 7.00 6.71
C ARG A 278 4.12 6.73 5.28
N ASN A 279 3.89 7.79 4.53
CA ASN A 279 3.48 7.71 3.12
C ASN A 279 2.24 6.81 2.90
N GLY A 280 1.25 6.93 3.78
CA GLY A 280 0.02 6.15 3.72
C GLY A 280 0.08 4.75 4.35
N LYS A 281 1.25 4.28 4.77
CA LYS A 281 1.42 3.01 5.48
C LYS A 281 1.42 3.25 6.99
N SER A 282 0.46 2.67 7.69
CA SER A 282 0.41 2.66 9.15
C SER A 282 1.42 1.66 9.72
N PHE A 283 1.93 1.93 10.91
CA PHE A 283 2.92 1.07 11.55
C PHE A 283 2.92 1.23 13.07
N LEU A 284 3.33 0.18 13.76
CA LEU A 284 3.70 0.20 15.16
C LEU A 284 5.18 0.57 15.28
N ALA A 285 5.47 1.74 15.83
CA ALA A 285 6.83 2.15 16.15
C ALA A 285 7.23 1.63 17.51
N CYS A 286 8.38 0.95 17.58
CA CYS A 286 9.03 0.55 18.81
C CYS A 286 10.36 1.28 18.92
N PHE A 287 10.58 2.08 19.95
CA PHE A 287 11.79 2.88 20.07
C PHE A 287 12.48 2.77 21.43
N GLY A 288 13.79 2.79 21.41
CA GLY A 288 14.67 2.95 22.56
C GLY A 288 15.07 4.41 22.77
N GLY A 289 15.64 4.75 23.89
CA GLY A 289 16.09 6.12 24.15
C GLY A 289 17.31 6.53 23.32
N SER A 290 17.44 7.82 23.02
CA SER A 290 18.53 8.40 22.20
C SER A 290 19.95 8.16 22.75
N THR A 291 20.08 7.69 23.98
CA THR A 291 21.34 7.30 24.63
C THR A 291 21.47 5.79 24.78
N ALA A 292 20.75 5.02 24.03
CA ALA A 292 20.65 3.57 24.21
C ALA A 292 22.02 2.88 24.21
N THR A 293 22.49 2.62 25.40
CA THR A 293 23.33 1.45 25.67
C THR A 293 22.44 0.22 25.52
N VAL A 294 23.00 -0.86 25.06
CA VAL A 294 22.46 -2.11 24.51
C VAL A 294 21.27 -2.78 25.26
N ASP A 295 20.82 -2.25 26.38
CA ASP A 295 19.86 -2.93 27.29
C ASP A 295 18.48 -2.25 27.41
N ARG A 296 18.13 -1.35 26.50
CA ARG A 296 16.90 -0.56 26.60
C ARG A 296 16.14 -0.55 25.29
N GLY A 297 14.94 -1.09 25.33
CA GLY A 297 14.04 -1.17 24.19
C GLY A 297 12.60 -1.31 24.63
N ALA A 298 11.71 -1.20 23.68
CA ALA A 298 10.30 -1.52 23.86
C ALA A 298 10.08 -2.99 23.56
N SER A 299 9.16 -3.62 24.27
CA SER A 299 8.75 -4.99 24.00
C SER A 299 7.23 -5.11 23.96
N PHE A 300 6.73 -5.95 23.08
CA PHE A 300 5.33 -6.35 23.04
C PHE A 300 5.25 -7.85 22.78
N ARG A 301 4.11 -8.42 23.08
CA ARG A 301 3.78 -9.82 22.76
C ARG A 301 2.31 -9.93 22.40
N PHE A 302 1.98 -10.94 21.62
CA PHE A 302 0.59 -11.27 21.33
C PHE A 302 -0.18 -11.60 22.63
N ASN A 303 -1.42 -11.16 22.72
CA ASN A 303 -2.29 -11.49 23.84
C ASN A 303 -2.78 -12.95 23.80
N GLU A 304 -3.65 -13.34 24.73
CA GLU A 304 -4.11 -14.73 24.83
C GLU A 304 -5.01 -15.17 23.68
N GLU A 305 -5.66 -14.22 22.99
CA GLU A 305 -6.54 -14.49 21.85
C GLU A 305 -5.75 -14.82 20.58
N SER A 306 -4.50 -14.39 20.50
CA SER A 306 -3.57 -14.68 19.42
C SER A 306 -2.71 -15.93 19.66
N TYR A 307 -3.30 -16.91 20.31
CA TYR A 307 -2.64 -18.17 20.63
C TYR A 307 -2.23 -18.97 19.41
N VAL A 308 -1.01 -19.47 19.39
CA VAL A 308 -0.49 -20.37 18.36
C VAL A 308 -0.44 -21.80 18.92
N PRO A 309 -0.78 -22.83 18.17
CA PRO A 309 -0.60 -24.20 18.63
C PRO A 309 0.85 -24.46 19.01
N ASN A 310 1.04 -25.22 20.08
CA ASN A 310 2.34 -25.64 20.53
C ASN A 310 3.08 -26.35 19.39
N PHE A 311 4.38 -26.14 19.26
CA PHE A 311 5.19 -26.76 18.20
C PHE A 311 5.14 -28.30 18.23
N THR A 312 4.76 -28.92 19.33
CA THR A 312 4.56 -30.37 19.44
C THR A 312 3.23 -30.84 18.85
N GLU A 313 2.27 -29.94 18.68
CA GLU A 313 0.93 -30.22 18.14
C GLU A 313 0.87 -30.06 16.62
N LEU A 314 1.86 -29.38 16.03
CA LEU A 314 1.96 -29.27 14.59
C LEU A 314 2.06 -30.63 13.92
N SER A 315 1.47 -30.82 12.78
CA SER A 315 1.77 -31.96 11.92
C SER A 315 3.18 -31.85 11.34
N ASP A 316 3.72 -32.93 10.78
CA ASP A 316 5.10 -32.94 10.25
C ASP A 316 5.30 -31.94 9.10
N ASN A 317 4.20 -31.52 8.46
CA ASN A 317 4.18 -30.62 7.30
C ASN A 317 3.64 -29.23 7.61
N GLU A 318 3.36 -28.95 8.87
CA GLU A 318 2.95 -27.61 9.32
C GLU A 318 4.14 -26.83 9.83
N LYS A 319 4.11 -25.55 9.55
CA LYS A 319 5.06 -24.57 10.10
C LYS A 319 4.28 -23.42 10.74
N ILE A 320 4.81 -22.88 11.80
CA ILE A 320 4.42 -21.57 12.28
C ILE A 320 5.13 -20.54 11.41
N VAL A 321 4.40 -19.56 10.93
CA VAL A 321 4.91 -18.45 10.12
C VAL A 321 4.63 -17.16 10.85
N LEU A 322 5.70 -16.45 11.11
CA LEU A 322 5.68 -15.08 11.59
C LEU A 322 6.17 -14.19 10.45
N ASN A 323 5.30 -13.34 9.96
CA ASN A 323 5.61 -12.41 8.87
C ASN A 323 5.34 -10.98 9.31
N PHE A 324 6.26 -10.08 9.02
CA PHE A 324 6.09 -8.65 9.31
C PHE A 324 6.97 -7.79 8.43
N ASP A 325 6.54 -6.54 8.24
CA ASP A 325 7.37 -5.52 7.62
C ASP A 325 8.13 -4.75 8.68
N ALA A 326 9.38 -4.48 8.41
CA ALA A 326 10.24 -3.72 9.28
C ALA A 326 10.87 -2.52 8.56
N TYR A 327 11.14 -1.48 9.34
CA TYR A 327 11.85 -0.29 8.90
C TYR A 327 12.84 0.10 9.99
N TYR A 328 14.13 0.07 9.68
CA TYR A 328 15.20 0.40 10.61
C TYR A 328 15.68 1.83 10.35
N HIS A 329 15.77 2.62 11.41
CA HIS A 329 16.18 4.03 11.34
C HIS A 329 17.69 4.24 11.49
N SER A 330 18.39 3.25 12.04
CA SER A 330 19.81 3.40 12.35
C SER A 330 20.55 2.08 12.40
N GLU A 331 21.86 2.15 12.24
CA GLU A 331 22.79 1.02 12.40
C GLU A 331 22.80 0.40 13.81
N LYS A 332 22.15 1.05 14.78
CA LYS A 332 22.05 0.56 16.15
C LYS A 332 20.79 -0.27 16.38
N ASP A 333 19.87 -0.28 15.41
CA ASP A 333 18.59 -0.94 15.56
C ASP A 333 18.74 -2.46 15.51
N THR A 334 18.09 -3.12 16.45
CA THR A 334 18.13 -4.57 16.63
C THR A 334 16.78 -5.05 17.11
N MET A 335 16.24 -6.06 16.47
CA MET A 335 15.07 -6.77 16.94
C MET A 335 15.47 -8.12 17.53
N GLN A 336 14.83 -8.50 18.62
CA GLN A 336 14.91 -9.84 19.17
C GLN A 336 13.49 -10.39 19.32
N ILE A 337 13.32 -11.65 18.96
CA ILE A 337 12.05 -12.34 19.05
C ILE A 337 12.25 -13.53 20.00
N TYR A 338 11.41 -13.62 21.00
CA TYR A 338 11.44 -14.66 22.01
C TYR A 338 10.18 -15.51 21.94
N GLY A 339 10.35 -16.82 22.13
CA GLY A 339 9.23 -17.70 22.50
C GLY A 339 8.99 -17.63 24.01
N VAL A 340 7.76 -17.42 24.38
CA VAL A 340 7.34 -17.34 25.80
C VAL A 340 6.44 -18.53 26.13
N THR A 341 6.72 -19.19 27.26
CA THR A 341 5.90 -20.30 27.78
C THR A 341 4.84 -19.78 28.77
N ASN A 342 3.73 -20.50 28.91
CA ASN A 342 2.56 -20.13 29.72
C ASN A 342 2.79 -20.08 31.24
N SER A 343 3.99 -20.33 31.72
CA SER A 343 4.29 -20.13 33.14
C SER A 343 4.55 -18.66 33.43
N SER A 344 3.81 -18.12 34.35
CA SER A 344 3.73 -16.74 34.86
C SER A 344 5.05 -16.03 35.25
N LYS A 345 6.18 -16.47 34.69
CA LYS A 345 7.47 -15.81 34.86
C LYS A 345 8.27 -15.90 33.57
N VAL A 346 8.59 -14.76 33.03
CA VAL A 346 9.51 -14.47 31.94
C VAL A 346 10.96 -14.98 32.18
N THR A 347 11.15 -16.01 33.00
CA THR A 347 12.49 -16.47 33.41
C THR A 347 13.09 -17.55 32.51
N SER A 348 12.40 -17.97 31.45
CA SER A 348 12.93 -18.90 30.47
C SER A 348 12.49 -18.57 29.04
N SER A 349 12.63 -17.30 28.64
CA SER A 349 12.51 -16.92 27.24
C SER A 349 13.64 -17.60 26.46
N GLN A 350 13.25 -18.47 25.53
CA GLN A 350 14.22 -19.03 24.57
C GLN A 350 14.22 -18.10 23.37
N PRO A 351 15.37 -17.54 22.98
CA PRO A 351 15.43 -16.69 21.82
C PRO A 351 15.10 -17.51 20.56
N ILE A 352 14.10 -17.03 19.81
CA ILE A 352 13.83 -17.45 18.45
C ILE A 352 14.35 -16.32 17.57
N TYR A 353 15.60 -16.01 17.64
CA TYR A 353 16.15 -14.97 16.80
C TYR A 353 17.41 -15.47 16.11
N ASP A 354 17.54 -15.05 14.89
CA ASP A 354 18.80 -14.99 14.21
C ASP A 354 19.54 -13.74 14.74
N PRO A 355 20.81 -13.86 15.19
CA PRO A 355 21.62 -12.70 15.55
C PRO A 355 21.70 -11.67 14.41
N TYR A 356 21.32 -12.05 13.20
CA TYR A 356 21.30 -11.19 12.02
C TYR A 356 20.04 -10.31 11.86
N LEU A 357 19.07 -10.34 12.79
CA LEU A 357 18.05 -9.30 12.94
C LEU A 357 18.62 -7.98 13.51
N SER A 358 19.91 -7.91 13.74
CA SER A 358 20.66 -6.74 14.12
C SER A 358 21.41 -6.18 12.91
N TYR A 359 21.24 -4.92 12.58
CA TYR A 359 22.01 -4.27 11.52
C TYR A 359 23.51 -4.47 11.68
N LYS A 360 24.02 -4.36 12.92
CA LYS A 360 25.44 -4.55 13.25
C LYS A 360 25.98 -5.92 12.81
N ASN A 361 25.13 -6.93 12.81
CA ASN A 361 25.51 -8.31 12.45
C ASN A 361 25.11 -8.67 11.01
N ASN A 362 24.22 -7.88 10.42
CA ASN A 362 23.69 -8.11 9.07
C ASN A 362 23.51 -6.78 8.34
N ASN A 363 24.49 -6.40 7.55
CA ASN A 363 24.46 -5.20 6.73
C ASN A 363 23.61 -5.33 5.44
N SER A 364 22.96 -6.47 5.24
CA SER A 364 21.94 -6.61 4.19
C SER A 364 20.59 -6.00 4.61
N ILE A 365 20.40 -5.66 5.87
CA ILE A 365 19.22 -4.93 6.33
C ILE A 365 19.27 -3.50 5.76
N PRO A 366 18.26 -3.05 4.99
CA PRO A 366 18.24 -1.69 4.51
C PRO A 366 17.97 -0.71 5.65
N LEU A 367 18.52 0.51 5.54
CA LEU A 367 18.23 1.61 6.45
C LEU A 367 17.32 2.62 5.76
N ASN A 368 16.35 3.11 6.50
CA ASN A 368 15.37 4.09 6.01
C ASN A 368 14.55 3.61 4.80
N GLU A 369 14.37 2.30 4.71
CA GLU A 369 13.54 1.64 3.72
C GLU A 369 12.76 0.49 4.36
N TRP A 370 11.56 0.22 3.84
CA TRP A 370 10.77 -0.92 4.25
C TRP A 370 11.31 -2.22 3.66
N PHE A 371 11.33 -3.27 4.45
CA PHE A 371 11.62 -4.64 4.03
C PHE A 371 10.73 -5.62 4.77
N ASN A 372 10.53 -6.80 4.21
CA ASN A 372 9.73 -7.85 4.82
C ASN A 372 10.63 -8.87 5.52
N VAL A 373 10.19 -9.36 6.66
CA VAL A 373 10.79 -10.44 7.43
C VAL A 373 9.80 -11.59 7.52
N ASN A 374 10.18 -12.76 7.03
CA ASN A 374 9.42 -13.98 7.12
C ASN A 374 10.21 -15.03 7.92
N ILE A 375 9.63 -15.52 9.01
CA ILE A 375 10.23 -16.54 9.86
C ILE A 375 9.31 -17.76 9.87
N GLU A 376 9.82 -18.87 9.36
CA GLU A 376 9.13 -20.16 9.36
C GLU A 376 9.76 -21.09 10.41
N ILE A 377 8.94 -21.68 11.27
CA ILE A 377 9.39 -22.55 12.35
C ILE A 377 8.70 -23.89 12.24
N SER A 378 9.48 -24.95 12.10
CA SER A 378 8.98 -26.32 11.97
C SER A 378 8.55 -26.92 13.31
N LYS A 379 7.84 -28.04 13.25
CA LYS A 379 7.53 -28.90 14.38
C LYS A 379 8.76 -29.20 15.23
N TYR A 380 8.54 -29.33 16.54
CA TYR A 380 9.58 -29.84 17.46
C TYR A 380 9.87 -31.32 17.23
N ASP A 381 11.10 -31.65 16.91
CA ASP A 381 11.55 -33.02 16.58
C ASP A 381 11.91 -33.90 17.81
N GLY A 382 11.63 -33.40 19.00
CA GLY A 382 12.02 -34.04 20.28
C GLY A 382 13.31 -33.45 20.88
N LYS A 383 14.01 -32.59 20.11
CA LYS A 383 15.26 -31.94 20.53
C LYS A 383 15.27 -30.47 20.19
N ASN A 384 14.91 -30.12 18.94
CA ASN A 384 14.96 -28.76 18.42
C ASN A 384 13.77 -28.46 17.50
N ASN A 385 13.60 -27.18 17.11
CA ASN A 385 12.84 -26.74 15.97
C ASN A 385 13.80 -26.20 14.92
N ASN A 386 13.54 -26.42 13.65
CA ASN A 386 14.25 -25.72 12.58
C ASN A 386 13.50 -24.43 12.26
N ALA A 387 14.22 -23.33 12.23
CA ALA A 387 13.68 -22.04 11.84
C ALA A 387 14.42 -21.54 10.60
N THR A 388 13.71 -20.91 9.68
CA THR A 388 14.26 -20.22 8.52
C THR A 388 13.77 -18.78 8.54
N ILE A 389 14.70 -17.85 8.49
CA ILE A 389 14.41 -16.44 8.28
C ILE A 389 14.71 -16.06 6.83
N THR A 390 13.83 -15.34 6.22
CA THR A 390 14.02 -14.74 4.89
C THR A 390 13.65 -13.27 4.97
N MET A 391 14.51 -12.40 4.47
CA MET A 391 14.25 -10.97 4.32
C MET A 391 14.21 -10.64 2.85
N THR A 392 13.22 -9.83 2.45
CA THR A 392 13.07 -9.32 1.09
C THR A 392 12.85 -7.81 1.11
N ASP A 393 13.24 -7.13 0.04
CA ASP A 393 12.74 -5.79 -0.21
C ASP A 393 11.24 -5.83 -0.57
N LEU A 394 10.61 -4.66 -0.75
CA LEU A 394 9.20 -4.59 -1.12
C LEU A 394 8.92 -5.11 -2.54
N ASP A 395 9.92 -5.20 -3.38
CA ASP A 395 9.81 -5.77 -4.74
C ASP A 395 9.92 -7.30 -4.73
N GLY A 396 10.20 -7.91 -3.55
CA GLY A 396 10.33 -9.34 -3.36
C GLY A 396 11.73 -9.89 -3.66
N ASN A 397 12.73 -9.02 -3.90
CA ASN A 397 14.09 -9.48 -4.06
C ASN A 397 14.65 -9.90 -2.70
N GLN A 398 15.30 -11.07 -2.67
CA GLN A 398 15.85 -11.60 -1.44
C GLN A 398 17.08 -10.79 -1.00
N LEU A 399 16.99 -10.20 0.18
CA LEU A 399 18.09 -9.49 0.84
C LEU A 399 18.94 -10.43 1.68
N TYR A 400 18.29 -11.35 2.37
CA TYR A 400 18.94 -12.28 3.30
C TYR A 400 18.12 -13.55 3.49
N THR A 401 18.79 -14.67 3.71
CA THR A 401 18.16 -15.91 4.20
C THR A 401 19.14 -16.69 5.08
N ASN A 402 18.64 -17.29 6.13
CA ASN A 402 19.40 -18.18 7.00
C ASN A 402 18.49 -19.21 7.65
N SER A 403 19.03 -20.40 7.89
CA SER A 403 18.36 -21.47 8.64
C SER A 403 19.14 -21.73 9.92
N PHE A 404 18.45 -21.80 11.03
CA PHE A 404 19.02 -22.00 12.34
C PHE A 404 18.15 -22.93 13.19
N MET A 405 18.73 -23.51 14.23
CA MET A 405 17.99 -24.30 15.19
C MET A 405 17.59 -23.43 16.38
N THR A 406 16.35 -23.53 16.78
CA THR A 406 15.84 -22.92 18.00
C THR A 406 15.41 -23.97 19.01
N VAL A 407 15.47 -23.65 20.29
CA VAL A 407 15.13 -24.56 21.37
C VAL A 407 13.80 -24.11 21.98
N GLY A 408 12.70 -24.67 21.50
CA GLY A 408 11.38 -24.21 21.95
C GLY A 408 10.35 -25.33 21.94
N LYS A 409 10.35 -26.18 22.97
CA LYS A 409 9.34 -27.24 23.08
C LYS A 409 7.94 -26.73 23.33
N TYR A 410 7.81 -25.62 24.04
CA TYR A 410 6.54 -25.08 24.53
C TYR A 410 6.52 -23.57 24.33
N ILE A 411 6.28 -23.11 23.11
CA ILE A 411 6.09 -21.69 22.84
C ILE A 411 4.61 -21.46 22.69
N ASP A 412 4.04 -20.70 23.58
CA ASP A 412 2.64 -20.32 23.54
C ASP A 412 2.43 -18.94 22.89
N LYS A 413 3.46 -18.10 22.94
CA LYS A 413 3.43 -16.72 22.45
C LYS A 413 4.79 -16.27 21.97
N PHE A 414 4.78 -15.27 21.07
CA PHE A 414 5.99 -14.56 20.67
C PHE A 414 6.07 -13.22 21.39
N GLU A 415 7.25 -12.88 21.88
CA GLU A 415 7.57 -11.57 22.42
C GLU A 415 8.63 -10.90 21.54
N PHE A 416 8.33 -9.70 21.09
CA PHE A 416 9.22 -8.86 20.31
C PHE A 416 9.90 -7.87 21.23
N TYR A 417 11.19 -7.75 21.09
CA TYR A 417 12.00 -6.81 21.82
C TYR A 417 12.84 -5.99 20.87
N SER A 418 12.63 -4.68 20.86
CA SER A 418 13.33 -3.73 20.01
C SER A 418 14.38 -2.98 20.81
N TYR A 419 15.60 -2.92 20.27
CA TYR A 419 16.69 -2.12 20.79
C TYR A 419 17.12 -1.09 19.74
N GLY A 420 17.76 -0.01 20.17
CA GLY A 420 18.28 1.00 19.27
C GLY A 420 17.45 2.27 19.29
N ILE A 421 17.43 2.98 18.17
CA ILE A 421 16.75 4.27 18.07
C ILE A 421 15.25 4.04 17.86
N GLN A 422 14.89 3.34 16.78
CA GLN A 422 13.51 3.05 16.44
C GLN A 422 13.44 1.95 15.37
N ILE A 423 12.51 1.02 15.57
CA ILE A 423 12.09 0.05 14.55
C ILE A 423 10.59 0.26 14.36
N ASP A 424 10.18 0.47 13.11
CA ASP A 424 8.78 0.51 12.74
C ASP A 424 8.39 -0.86 12.20
N ILE A 425 7.24 -1.35 12.65
CA ILE A 425 6.65 -2.61 12.20
C ILE A 425 5.37 -2.26 11.48
N GLY A 426 5.33 -2.53 10.17
CA GLY A 426 4.18 -2.28 9.32
C GLY A 426 3.13 -3.38 9.48
N TYR A 427 2.83 -4.09 8.42
CA TYR A 427 1.99 -5.28 8.51
C TYR A 427 2.67 -6.36 9.37
N MET A 428 1.88 -7.07 10.18
CA MET A 428 2.34 -8.21 10.96
C MET A 428 1.30 -9.32 10.94
N SER A 429 1.74 -10.57 10.78
CA SER A 429 0.85 -11.74 10.90
C SER A 429 1.54 -12.92 11.57
N LEU A 430 0.74 -13.71 12.27
CA LEU A 430 1.11 -14.97 12.87
C LEU A 430 0.15 -16.05 12.37
N SER A 431 0.66 -17.08 11.75
CA SER A 431 -0.15 -18.14 11.15
C SER A 431 0.53 -19.49 11.24
N THR A 432 -0.24 -20.55 11.03
CA THR A 432 0.32 -21.83 10.59
C THR A 432 0.09 -21.96 9.09
N THR A 433 1.05 -22.57 8.40
CA THR A 433 0.90 -22.94 7.00
C THR A 433 1.10 -24.44 6.85
N THR A 434 0.25 -25.06 6.05
CA THR A 434 0.46 -26.43 5.59
C THR A 434 1.10 -26.36 4.22
N LEU A 435 2.30 -26.87 4.10
CA LEU A 435 3.09 -26.88 2.86
C LEU A 435 2.57 -27.90 1.85
N PHE A 436 1.31 -27.85 1.52
CA PHE A 436 0.65 -28.85 0.74
C PHE A 436 0.27 -28.31 -0.65
N ASP A 437 0.86 -28.86 -1.73
CA ASP A 437 0.69 -28.34 -3.08
C ASP A 437 -0.38 -29.09 -3.89
N SER A 438 -0.37 -30.43 -3.85
CA SER A 438 -1.27 -31.23 -4.68
C SER A 438 -1.39 -32.67 -4.18
N ILE A 439 -2.37 -33.40 -4.70
CA ILE A 439 -2.39 -34.85 -4.71
C ILE A 439 -2.24 -35.37 -6.13
N ASP A 440 -1.74 -36.59 -6.24
CA ASP A 440 -1.63 -37.31 -7.50
C ASP A 440 -1.89 -38.81 -7.27
N ILE A 441 -2.71 -39.40 -8.10
CA ILE A 441 -2.95 -40.85 -8.14
C ILE A 441 -1.80 -41.46 -8.93
N THR A 442 -0.72 -41.81 -8.21
CA THR A 442 0.49 -42.38 -8.82
C THR A 442 0.33 -43.82 -9.30
N THR A 443 -0.71 -44.50 -8.82
CA THR A 443 -1.09 -45.83 -9.27
C THR A 443 -2.62 -45.93 -9.20
N GLU A 444 -3.25 -46.24 -10.33
CA GLU A 444 -4.70 -46.48 -10.40
C GLU A 444 -5.08 -47.77 -9.68
N PRO A 445 -6.35 -47.98 -9.29
CA PRO A 445 -6.86 -49.23 -8.75
C PRO A 445 -6.62 -50.40 -9.71
N THR A 446 -6.39 -51.56 -9.16
CA THR A 446 -6.18 -52.79 -9.96
C THR A 446 -7.42 -53.16 -10.77
N LYS A 447 -8.64 -52.86 -10.26
CA LYS A 447 -9.91 -53.11 -10.92
C LYS A 447 -10.46 -51.79 -11.49
N THR A 448 -10.51 -51.66 -12.81
CA THR A 448 -11.03 -50.50 -13.53
C THR A 448 -12.28 -50.80 -14.36
N SER A 449 -12.72 -52.05 -14.35
CA SER A 449 -13.93 -52.52 -15.04
C SER A 449 -14.91 -53.18 -14.06
N TYR A 450 -16.15 -52.78 -14.08
CA TYR A 450 -17.20 -53.16 -13.14
C TYR A 450 -18.42 -53.65 -13.88
N THR A 451 -19.16 -54.61 -13.27
CA THR A 451 -20.47 -55.01 -13.71
C THR A 451 -21.52 -54.15 -12.99
N TYR A 452 -22.68 -54.02 -13.58
CA TYR A 452 -23.83 -53.32 -12.95
C TYR A 452 -24.08 -53.84 -11.54
N GLY A 453 -24.10 -52.98 -10.55
CA GLY A 453 -24.25 -53.29 -9.14
C GLY A 453 -23.00 -53.58 -8.36
N ASP A 454 -21.79 -53.66 -8.99
CA ASP A 454 -20.56 -53.84 -8.29
C ASP A 454 -20.16 -52.64 -7.43
N ASN A 455 -19.60 -52.87 -6.26
CA ASN A 455 -19.01 -51.79 -5.46
C ASN A 455 -17.61 -51.39 -6.03
N LEU A 456 -17.27 -50.12 -5.86
CA LEU A 456 -15.95 -49.61 -6.19
C LEU A 456 -14.89 -50.30 -5.34
N ASP A 457 -13.84 -50.80 -5.98
CA ASP A 457 -12.68 -51.45 -5.36
C ASP A 457 -11.44 -50.57 -5.64
N LEU A 458 -10.90 -50.01 -4.62
CA LEU A 458 -9.69 -49.15 -4.67
C LEU A 458 -8.40 -49.90 -4.40
N SER A 459 -8.46 -51.24 -4.35
CA SER A 459 -7.29 -52.08 -4.05
C SER A 459 -6.16 -51.84 -5.06
N GLY A 460 -4.97 -51.58 -4.57
CA GLY A 460 -3.79 -51.27 -5.38
C GLY A 460 -3.63 -49.79 -5.75
N MET A 461 -4.63 -48.95 -5.47
CA MET A 461 -4.49 -47.50 -5.70
C MET A 461 -3.47 -46.89 -4.73
N VAL A 462 -2.60 -46.03 -5.26
CA VAL A 462 -1.66 -45.24 -4.47
C VAL A 462 -1.88 -43.76 -4.76
N VAL A 463 -2.22 -43.04 -3.72
CA VAL A 463 -2.35 -41.60 -3.75
C VAL A 463 -1.20 -40.97 -2.97
N LYS A 464 -0.54 -40.01 -3.57
CA LYS A 464 0.52 -39.23 -2.93
C LYS A 464 0.09 -37.76 -2.77
N ALA A 465 0.39 -37.22 -1.62
CA ALA A 465 0.39 -35.79 -1.36
C ALA A 465 1.79 -35.23 -1.67
N TYR A 466 1.84 -34.13 -2.39
CA TYR A 466 3.05 -33.37 -2.70
C TYR A 466 3.05 -32.07 -1.93
N TYR A 467 4.21 -31.70 -1.47
CA TYR A 467 4.43 -30.52 -0.63
C TYR A 467 5.30 -29.50 -1.36
N SER A 468 5.20 -28.23 -0.99
CA SER A 468 5.94 -27.13 -1.61
C SER A 468 7.46 -27.25 -1.44
N ASP A 469 7.93 -28.04 -0.46
CA ASP A 469 9.34 -28.40 -0.28
C ASP A 469 9.81 -29.54 -1.25
N LYS A 470 8.95 -29.93 -2.21
CA LYS A 470 9.15 -31.02 -3.17
C LYS A 470 9.21 -32.41 -2.56
N THR A 471 8.88 -32.58 -1.30
CA THR A 471 8.68 -33.90 -0.70
C THR A 471 7.33 -34.49 -1.07
N SER A 472 7.14 -35.79 -0.91
CA SER A 472 5.85 -36.42 -1.09
C SER A 472 5.62 -37.52 -0.05
N LYS A 473 4.35 -37.73 0.30
CA LYS A 473 3.93 -38.77 1.25
C LYS A 473 2.74 -39.55 0.67
N THR A 474 2.74 -40.86 0.81
CA THR A 474 1.56 -41.66 0.51
C THR A 474 0.49 -41.41 1.57
N ILE A 475 -0.73 -41.10 1.12
CA ILE A 475 -1.90 -40.83 1.96
C ILE A 475 -2.91 -41.98 1.84
N THR A 476 -3.63 -42.23 2.92
CA THR A 476 -4.63 -43.30 3.00
C THR A 476 -5.99 -42.81 3.53
N ASP A 477 -6.04 -41.60 4.02
CA ASP A 477 -7.19 -40.94 4.67
C ASP A 477 -7.97 -40.00 3.71
N TYR A 478 -8.10 -40.43 2.45
CA TYR A 478 -8.85 -39.72 1.43
C TYR A 478 -10.27 -40.26 1.28
N THR A 479 -11.14 -39.48 0.68
CA THR A 479 -12.50 -39.87 0.28
C THR A 479 -12.63 -39.90 -1.25
N VAL A 480 -13.66 -40.62 -1.75
CA VAL A 480 -13.89 -40.72 -3.19
C VAL A 480 -15.35 -40.38 -3.51
N SER A 481 -15.57 -39.84 -4.72
CA SER A 481 -16.89 -39.55 -5.27
C SER A 481 -16.94 -39.82 -6.78
N GLY A 482 -18.11 -39.73 -7.38
CA GLY A 482 -18.28 -39.85 -8.83
C GLY A 482 -18.54 -41.24 -9.35
N TYR A 483 -18.41 -42.31 -8.54
CA TYR A 483 -18.81 -43.67 -8.93
C TYR A 483 -20.27 -43.97 -8.56
N ASP A 484 -21.05 -44.48 -9.52
CA ASP A 484 -22.42 -44.90 -9.34
C ASP A 484 -22.56 -46.34 -9.90
N PRO A 485 -22.75 -47.35 -9.04
CA PRO A 485 -22.83 -48.76 -9.47
C PRO A 485 -24.06 -49.03 -10.35
N THR A 486 -25.03 -48.14 -10.40
CA THR A 486 -26.24 -48.27 -11.21
C THR A 486 -26.16 -47.63 -12.60
N LYS A 487 -25.04 -46.99 -12.91
CA LYS A 487 -24.78 -46.35 -14.21
C LYS A 487 -23.88 -47.20 -15.06
N VAL A 488 -24.25 -47.36 -16.31
CA VAL A 488 -23.45 -48.07 -17.34
C VAL A 488 -22.65 -47.03 -18.15
N GLY A 489 -21.41 -47.33 -18.48
CA GLY A 489 -20.52 -46.48 -19.27
C GLY A 489 -19.33 -46.00 -18.47
N LYS A 490 -18.51 -45.14 -19.10
CA LYS A 490 -17.34 -44.57 -18.45
C LYS A 490 -17.76 -43.60 -17.36
N GLN A 491 -17.20 -43.76 -16.20
CA GLN A 491 -17.37 -42.86 -15.05
C GLN A 491 -16.04 -42.33 -14.62
N THR A 492 -15.97 -41.09 -14.15
CA THR A 492 -14.79 -40.47 -13.57
C THR A 492 -14.94 -40.50 -12.06
N VAL A 493 -13.97 -41.13 -11.40
CA VAL A 493 -13.92 -41.16 -9.94
C VAL A 493 -12.97 -40.08 -9.47
N THR A 494 -13.44 -39.26 -8.54
CA THR A 494 -12.66 -38.16 -7.95
C THR A 494 -12.21 -38.58 -6.55
N VAL A 495 -10.92 -38.49 -6.30
CA VAL A 495 -10.30 -38.61 -4.97
C VAL A 495 -10.24 -37.21 -4.34
N HIS A 496 -10.61 -37.13 -3.07
CA HIS A 496 -10.59 -35.89 -2.29
C HIS A 496 -9.68 -36.09 -1.07
N TYR A 497 -8.77 -35.20 -0.90
CA TYR A 497 -7.92 -35.12 0.29
C TYR A 497 -7.75 -33.66 0.67
N LEU A 498 -8.21 -33.30 1.88
CA LEU A 498 -8.36 -31.89 2.27
C LEU A 498 -9.16 -31.16 1.16
N ASP A 499 -8.58 -30.11 0.59
CA ASP A 499 -9.19 -29.32 -0.48
C ASP A 499 -8.70 -29.69 -1.88
N MET A 500 -7.86 -30.72 -1.98
CA MET A 500 -7.28 -31.15 -3.24
C MET A 500 -8.04 -32.32 -3.83
N THR A 501 -8.05 -32.40 -5.14
CA THR A 501 -8.70 -33.49 -5.87
C THR A 501 -7.82 -33.97 -7.00
N ASP A 502 -7.92 -35.27 -7.28
CA ASP A 502 -7.39 -35.89 -8.49
C ASP A 502 -8.39 -36.94 -8.99
N THR A 503 -8.29 -37.37 -10.25
CA THR A 503 -9.32 -38.23 -10.88
C THR A 503 -8.70 -39.38 -11.66
N PHE A 504 -9.44 -40.49 -11.71
CA PHE A 504 -9.13 -41.62 -12.60
C PHE A 504 -10.38 -42.17 -13.29
#